data_33e76619c4a7cf1f014f525b9a98836d
#
_entry.id   33e76619c4a7cf1f014f525b9a98836d
#
_cell.length_a   1.000
_cell.length_b   1.000
_cell.length_c   1.000
_cell.angle_alpha   90.00
_cell.angle_beta   90.00
_cell.angle_gamma   90.00
#
_symmetry.space_group_name_H-M   'P 1'
#
loop_
_entity.id
_entity.type
_entity.pdbx_description
1 polymer ?
#
loop_
_entity_poly.entity_id
_entity_poly.type
_entity_poly.pdbx_seq_one_letter_code
_entity_poly.pdbx_strand_id
1 'polypeptide(L)'
;MENQTLAFAERTLRDHLALLPEGWGRNFEIATGLSGGGDYSYRVRDGKARFTGSTPGNVLLGVYDYLRAIGFVFLYPGKGGTYVPDLRKPEDLEAEKKPFTASYAHRGICIEGADSLEETLDFIDWLPKNGFNAFFLQFQKPDIFFERWYLHTYNPSLPPEALTRQQLDGLDRQVEEAMALRGIRCHRVGHGWTAQALGFPGTGWHKTDREPEQKDLVALVNGQRRFWKGIPANTNLCYADPEARKRLVDQVVRYAKETPGMDYLHVWLADDFNNVCTCQDCQKTTVSDQYIEILNDVDEALTQAGLPTKIVFLLYQELLYAPKAARLRNPERFCLMFAPISRTFEKAYPTSFTPVEVTPYVRNAMALPETVEENLTHLYNWQKIFSGDSFFYDYPLGRAHYGDFGYMKIAKTLYDDIHALKAFHSNGYMSCQELRAMNPTGFPNYVMGLSLLDETIPYETMRKTYFSAMFGPQWEKALSFLEELSSLSSTDYFNNHGPRYRPDLAQNYGKIRELAGNFQIPEGENWEDLRFHCRYTVLLSGALEALCLGKKEEADRRFREFCAFIRSRELAQERRLDVFRVIEVAIHYTGFTLPEGE
;
A
#
# COMPACT_ATOMS: atom_id res chain seq x y z
N MET A 1 -9.71 -5.56 -24.95
CA MET A 1 -8.91 -5.78 -23.72
C MET A 1 -8.71 -7.25 -23.41
N GLU A 2 -9.76 -8.07 -23.32
CA GLU A 2 -9.65 -9.51 -22.97
C GLU A 2 -8.62 -10.27 -23.82
N ASN A 3 -8.72 -10.19 -25.14
CA ASN A 3 -7.76 -10.80 -26.06
C ASN A 3 -6.35 -10.21 -25.95
N GLN A 4 -6.21 -8.95 -25.54
CA GLN A 4 -4.91 -8.31 -25.35
C GLN A 4 -4.19 -8.84 -24.11
N THR A 5 -4.91 -9.06 -23.01
CA THR A 5 -4.35 -9.64 -21.78
C THR A 5 -3.94 -11.10 -22.00
N LEU A 6 -4.75 -11.91 -22.73
CA LEU A 6 -4.36 -13.28 -23.08
C LEU A 6 -3.12 -13.31 -23.97
N ALA A 7 -3.04 -12.47 -24.99
CA ALA A 7 -1.86 -12.35 -25.84
C ALA A 7 -0.63 -11.85 -25.05
N PHE A 8 -0.84 -10.97 -24.06
CA PHE A 8 0.21 -10.54 -23.15
C PHE A 8 0.71 -11.69 -22.27
N ALA A 9 -0.17 -12.53 -21.75
CA ALA A 9 0.20 -13.72 -20.96
C ALA A 9 1.05 -14.70 -21.78
N GLU A 10 0.68 -14.96 -23.04
CA GLU A 10 1.48 -15.82 -23.94
C GLU A 10 2.86 -15.24 -24.23
N ARG A 11 2.93 -13.95 -24.53
CA ARG A 11 4.21 -13.25 -24.74
C ARG A 11 5.07 -13.28 -23.50
N THR A 12 4.50 -12.99 -22.33
CA THR A 12 5.19 -13.04 -21.03
C THR A 12 5.84 -14.40 -20.80
N LEU A 13 5.12 -15.49 -21.07
CA LEU A 13 5.69 -16.82 -20.96
C LEU A 13 6.88 -17.01 -21.91
N ARG A 14 6.73 -16.64 -23.18
CA ARG A 14 7.80 -16.76 -24.19
C ARG A 14 9.06 -15.97 -23.80
N ASP A 15 8.86 -14.73 -23.34
CA ASP A 15 9.95 -13.83 -22.98
C ASP A 15 10.74 -14.38 -21.79
N HIS A 16 10.07 -14.93 -20.76
CA HIS A 16 10.75 -15.53 -19.62
C HIS A 16 11.46 -16.85 -19.97
N LEU A 17 10.82 -17.71 -20.75
CA LEU A 17 11.45 -18.95 -21.21
C LEU A 17 12.65 -18.69 -22.14
N ALA A 18 12.65 -17.56 -22.84
CA ALA A 18 13.80 -17.16 -23.67
C ALA A 18 15.05 -16.76 -22.85
N LEU A 19 14.88 -16.45 -21.55
CA LEU A 19 16.00 -16.18 -20.62
C LEU A 19 16.73 -17.46 -20.19
N LEU A 20 16.09 -18.62 -20.32
CA LEU A 20 16.68 -19.91 -19.94
C LEU A 20 17.81 -20.33 -20.89
N PRO A 21 18.80 -21.10 -20.40
CA PRO A 21 19.83 -21.66 -21.25
C PRO A 21 19.25 -22.38 -22.48
N GLU A 22 19.95 -22.29 -23.61
CA GLU A 22 19.61 -22.98 -24.87
C GLU A 22 18.26 -22.57 -25.50
N GLY A 23 17.51 -21.62 -24.91
CA GLY A 23 16.25 -21.10 -25.45
C GLY A 23 15.16 -22.18 -25.60
N TRP A 24 15.11 -23.13 -24.69
CA TRP A 24 14.21 -24.29 -24.72
C TRP A 24 12.73 -23.93 -24.87
N GLY A 25 12.30 -22.77 -24.37
CA GLY A 25 10.94 -22.30 -24.51
C GLY A 25 10.54 -21.81 -25.91
N ARG A 26 11.48 -21.68 -26.87
CA ARG A 26 11.20 -21.10 -28.20
C ARG A 26 10.20 -21.90 -29.02
N ASN A 27 10.16 -23.23 -28.84
CA ASN A 27 9.33 -24.14 -29.60
C ASN A 27 8.07 -24.62 -28.85
N PHE A 28 7.71 -23.98 -27.72
CA PHE A 28 6.49 -24.35 -27.00
C PHE A 28 5.24 -23.98 -27.80
N GLU A 29 4.34 -24.95 -27.95
CA GLU A 29 2.96 -24.69 -28.37
C GLU A 29 2.19 -24.15 -27.15
N ILE A 30 1.88 -22.84 -27.14
CA ILE A 30 1.21 -22.17 -26.03
C ILE A 30 -0.26 -21.97 -26.38
N ALA A 31 -1.15 -22.36 -25.47
CA ALA A 31 -2.57 -22.11 -25.55
C ALA A 31 -3.07 -21.49 -24.24
N THR A 32 -3.77 -20.38 -24.36
CA THR A 32 -4.46 -19.69 -23.26
C THR A 32 -5.96 -19.70 -23.47
N GLY A 33 -6.74 -19.63 -22.39
CA GLY A 33 -8.21 -19.58 -22.50
C GLY A 33 -8.91 -19.38 -21.16
N LEU A 34 -10.21 -19.11 -21.22
CA LEU A 34 -11.05 -18.96 -20.05
C LEU A 34 -11.70 -20.29 -19.64
N SER A 35 -11.84 -20.50 -18.34
CA SER A 35 -12.55 -21.65 -17.77
C SER A 35 -13.14 -21.30 -16.41
N GLY A 36 -14.26 -21.92 -16.03
CA GLY A 36 -14.96 -21.65 -14.77
C GLY A 36 -14.49 -22.47 -13.55
N GLY A 37 -13.36 -23.15 -13.61
CA GLY A 37 -12.88 -24.03 -12.53
C GLY A 37 -11.74 -23.40 -11.70
N GLY A 38 -12.07 -22.58 -10.69
CA GLY A 38 -11.08 -21.85 -9.88
C GLY A 38 -10.52 -20.61 -10.57
N ASP A 39 -9.53 -19.94 -9.96
CA ASP A 39 -8.91 -18.74 -10.54
C ASP A 39 -8.07 -19.11 -11.75
N TYR A 40 -7.20 -20.12 -11.64
CA TYR A 40 -6.39 -20.60 -12.76
C TYR A 40 -6.01 -22.08 -12.63
N SER A 41 -5.59 -22.65 -13.76
CA SER A 41 -4.91 -23.94 -13.85
C SER A 41 -3.92 -23.93 -15.00
N TYR A 42 -2.90 -24.80 -14.95
CA TYR A 42 -1.99 -24.98 -16.06
C TYR A 42 -1.48 -26.42 -16.17
N ARG A 43 -1.06 -26.78 -17.39
CA ARG A 43 -0.32 -28.00 -17.67
C ARG A 43 0.73 -27.72 -18.73
N VAL A 44 1.98 -27.98 -18.38
CA VAL A 44 3.14 -27.88 -19.29
C VAL A 44 3.80 -29.23 -19.35
N ARG A 45 3.80 -29.83 -20.53
CA ARG A 45 4.34 -31.15 -20.77
C ARG A 45 4.64 -31.37 -22.25
N ASP A 46 5.71 -32.10 -22.59
CA ASP A 46 6.06 -32.52 -23.97
C ASP A 46 6.06 -31.33 -24.95
N GLY A 47 6.61 -30.15 -24.57
CA GLY A 47 6.65 -28.95 -25.41
C GLY A 47 5.32 -28.24 -25.62
N LYS A 48 4.25 -28.64 -24.90
CA LYS A 48 2.95 -28.00 -24.91
C LYS A 48 2.63 -27.33 -23.57
N ALA A 49 2.22 -26.07 -23.62
CA ALA A 49 1.86 -25.29 -22.45
C ALA A 49 0.40 -24.82 -22.58
N ARG A 50 -0.44 -25.23 -21.66
CA ARG A 50 -1.84 -24.81 -21.62
C ARG A 50 -2.13 -24.10 -20.30
N PHE A 51 -2.67 -22.88 -20.40
CA PHE A 51 -3.09 -22.07 -19.24
C PHE A 51 -4.57 -21.72 -19.37
N THR A 52 -5.32 -21.89 -18.29
CA THR A 52 -6.73 -21.47 -18.23
C THR A 52 -6.99 -20.69 -16.96
N GLY A 53 -7.93 -19.76 -17.00
CA GLY A 53 -8.32 -18.95 -15.85
C GLY A 53 -9.75 -18.44 -15.94
N SER A 54 -10.32 -18.00 -14.80
CA SER A 54 -11.66 -17.44 -14.74
C SER A 54 -11.73 -16.03 -15.36
N THR A 55 -10.61 -15.35 -15.43
CA THR A 55 -10.44 -14.05 -16.11
C THR A 55 -9.10 -14.04 -16.86
N PRO A 56 -8.90 -13.13 -17.83
CA PRO A 56 -7.61 -12.98 -18.50
C PRO A 56 -6.45 -12.66 -17.53
N GLY A 57 -6.68 -11.85 -16.49
CA GLY A 57 -5.69 -11.58 -15.44
C GLY A 57 -5.33 -12.83 -14.64
N ASN A 58 -6.28 -13.73 -14.41
CA ASN A 58 -6.02 -14.99 -13.73
C ASN A 58 -5.25 -15.99 -14.63
N VAL A 59 -5.39 -15.93 -15.95
CA VAL A 59 -4.52 -16.67 -16.88
C VAL A 59 -3.07 -16.18 -16.74
N LEU A 60 -2.84 -14.86 -16.71
CA LEU A 60 -1.52 -14.28 -16.50
C LEU A 60 -0.94 -14.67 -15.13
N LEU A 61 -1.77 -14.66 -14.09
CA LEU A 61 -1.37 -15.13 -12.75
C LEU A 61 -0.92 -16.59 -12.76
N GLY A 62 -1.63 -17.45 -13.52
CA GLY A 62 -1.24 -18.85 -13.74
C GLY A 62 0.10 -19.00 -14.47
N VAL A 63 0.39 -18.13 -15.44
CA VAL A 63 1.70 -18.07 -16.10
C VAL A 63 2.81 -17.75 -15.11
N TYR A 64 2.62 -16.76 -14.25
CA TYR A 64 3.62 -16.42 -13.23
C TYR A 64 3.74 -17.49 -12.14
N ASP A 65 2.64 -18.16 -11.78
CA ASP A 65 2.70 -19.30 -10.85
C ASP A 65 3.53 -20.46 -11.43
N TYR A 66 3.34 -20.77 -12.72
CA TYR A 66 4.16 -21.73 -13.43
C TYR A 66 5.64 -21.34 -13.45
N LEU A 67 5.96 -20.07 -13.75
CA LEU A 67 7.34 -19.60 -13.75
C LEU A 67 7.99 -19.76 -12.36
N ARG A 68 7.24 -19.44 -11.28
CA ARG A 68 7.73 -19.71 -9.91
C ARG A 68 7.91 -21.22 -9.66
N ALA A 69 7.00 -22.05 -10.13
CA ALA A 69 7.08 -23.51 -9.96
C ALA A 69 8.33 -24.11 -10.61
N ILE A 70 8.82 -23.54 -11.71
CA ILE A 70 10.06 -23.97 -12.36
C ILE A 70 11.29 -23.20 -11.86
N GLY A 71 11.15 -22.35 -10.81
CA GLY A 71 12.26 -21.77 -10.08
C GLY A 71 12.58 -20.30 -10.35
N PHE A 72 11.80 -19.57 -11.17
CA PHE A 72 11.93 -18.12 -11.26
C PHE A 72 11.57 -17.47 -9.93
N VAL A 73 12.30 -16.42 -9.54
CA VAL A 73 11.95 -15.60 -8.38
C VAL A 73 11.91 -14.13 -8.78
N PHE A 74 10.83 -13.44 -8.44
CA PHE A 74 10.62 -12.04 -8.77
C PHE A 74 10.89 -11.16 -7.55
N LEU A 75 12.15 -10.77 -7.37
CA LEU A 75 12.69 -10.17 -6.16
C LEU A 75 12.20 -8.72 -5.93
N TYR A 76 12.16 -7.93 -6.98
CA TYR A 76 11.79 -6.51 -6.95
C TYR A 76 11.40 -5.99 -8.34
N PRO A 77 10.70 -4.84 -8.43
CA PRO A 77 10.30 -4.25 -9.69
C PRO A 77 11.47 -3.88 -10.61
N GLY A 78 11.23 -3.95 -11.91
CA GLY A 78 12.15 -3.46 -12.93
C GLY A 78 13.32 -4.38 -13.26
N LYS A 79 14.29 -3.79 -13.94
CA LYS A 79 15.46 -4.51 -14.48
C LYS A 79 16.31 -5.10 -13.36
N GLY A 80 16.73 -6.36 -13.53
CA GLY A 80 17.56 -7.09 -12.57
C GLY A 80 16.74 -7.76 -11.44
N GLY A 81 15.45 -7.45 -11.29
CA GLY A 81 14.60 -8.00 -10.23
C GLY A 81 14.11 -9.43 -10.46
N THR A 82 14.49 -10.07 -11.55
CA THR A 82 14.11 -11.45 -11.85
C THR A 82 15.29 -12.39 -11.75
N TYR A 83 15.22 -13.32 -10.80
CA TYR A 83 16.16 -14.45 -10.79
C TYR A 83 15.71 -15.51 -11.80
N VAL A 84 16.63 -15.93 -12.66
CA VAL A 84 16.42 -16.96 -13.68
C VAL A 84 17.07 -18.26 -13.19
N PRO A 85 16.34 -19.39 -13.09
CA PRO A 85 16.90 -20.65 -12.62
C PRO A 85 17.85 -21.26 -13.65
N ASP A 86 18.87 -21.97 -13.17
CA ASP A 86 19.79 -22.73 -14.01
C ASP A 86 19.23 -24.14 -14.28
N LEU A 87 18.23 -24.21 -15.16
CA LEU A 87 17.64 -25.48 -15.57
C LEU A 87 18.52 -26.18 -16.60
N ARG A 88 18.66 -27.50 -16.49
CA ARG A 88 19.62 -28.27 -17.30
C ARG A 88 18.96 -29.26 -18.26
N LYS A 89 17.67 -29.53 -18.08
CA LYS A 89 16.95 -30.56 -18.86
C LYS A 89 15.57 -30.02 -19.27
N PRO A 90 15.07 -30.41 -20.46
CA PRO A 90 13.72 -30.06 -20.88
C PRO A 90 12.61 -30.49 -19.91
N GLU A 91 12.82 -31.60 -19.19
CA GLU A 91 11.86 -32.12 -18.20
C GLU A 91 11.72 -31.19 -16.98
N ASP A 92 12.74 -30.36 -16.70
CA ASP A 92 12.67 -29.37 -15.64
C ASP A 92 11.62 -28.27 -15.91
N LEU A 93 11.12 -28.17 -17.14
CA LEU A 93 10.04 -27.27 -17.53
C LEU A 93 8.65 -27.88 -17.33
N GLU A 94 8.54 -29.18 -17.05
CA GLU A 94 7.24 -29.82 -16.87
C GLU A 94 6.66 -29.48 -15.50
N ALA A 95 5.42 -28.98 -15.52
CA ALA A 95 4.65 -28.71 -14.32
C ALA A 95 3.15 -28.73 -14.59
N GLU A 96 2.39 -29.10 -13.58
CA GLU A 96 0.92 -29.10 -13.66
C GLU A 96 0.35 -28.52 -12.36
N LYS A 97 -0.61 -27.61 -12.49
CA LYS A 97 -1.45 -27.11 -11.39
C LYS A 97 -2.91 -27.40 -11.74
N LYS A 98 -3.56 -28.19 -10.90
CA LYS A 98 -5.02 -28.39 -10.97
C LYS A 98 -5.72 -27.06 -10.71
N PRO A 99 -7.03 -26.93 -11.00
CA PRO A 99 -7.76 -25.70 -10.68
C PRO A 99 -7.48 -25.21 -9.28
N PHE A 100 -6.95 -24.00 -9.19
CA PHE A 100 -6.52 -23.35 -7.97
C PHE A 100 -7.33 -22.06 -7.76
N THR A 101 -7.68 -21.78 -6.52
CA THR A 101 -8.32 -20.53 -6.12
C THR A 101 -7.42 -19.86 -5.08
N ALA A 102 -7.11 -18.59 -5.30
CA ALA A 102 -6.29 -17.82 -4.38
C ALA A 102 -6.93 -17.74 -2.99
N SER A 103 -6.10 -17.72 -1.95
CA SER A 103 -6.56 -17.72 -0.57
C SER A 103 -7.41 -16.51 -0.20
N TYR A 104 -7.15 -15.37 -0.87
CA TYR A 104 -7.87 -14.11 -0.68
C TYR A 104 -8.23 -13.46 -2.01
N ALA A 105 -9.43 -12.84 -2.09
CA ALA A 105 -9.90 -12.18 -3.31
C ALA A 105 -9.26 -10.80 -3.51
N HIS A 106 -9.05 -10.02 -2.44
CA HIS A 106 -8.42 -8.70 -2.48
C HIS A 106 -6.94 -8.81 -2.12
N ARG A 107 -6.06 -8.55 -3.10
CA ARG A 107 -4.61 -8.63 -2.94
C ARG A 107 -3.99 -7.41 -3.62
N GLY A 108 -3.91 -6.30 -2.88
CA GLY A 108 -3.62 -5.02 -3.50
C GLY A 108 -2.62 -4.13 -2.79
N ILE A 109 -2.21 -3.11 -3.52
CA ILE A 109 -1.36 -2.02 -3.06
C ILE A 109 -2.05 -0.70 -3.40
N CYS A 110 -2.04 0.24 -2.45
CA CYS A 110 -2.41 1.63 -2.65
C CYS A 110 -1.15 2.48 -2.79
N ILE A 111 -1.10 3.34 -3.81
CA ILE A 111 0.02 4.24 -4.06
C ILE A 111 0.17 5.26 -2.93
N GLU A 112 1.40 5.46 -2.47
CA GLU A 112 1.82 6.49 -1.53
C GLU A 112 3.29 6.84 -1.82
N GLY A 113 3.77 7.99 -1.32
CA GLY A 113 5.16 8.40 -1.49
C GLY A 113 5.37 9.40 -2.62
N ALA A 114 6.51 9.27 -3.30
CA ALA A 114 6.89 10.08 -4.45
C ALA A 114 7.35 9.16 -5.59
N ASP A 115 6.64 9.09 -6.70
CA ASP A 115 6.79 8.03 -7.69
C ASP A 115 7.05 8.59 -9.09
N SER A 116 8.02 8.01 -9.82
CA SER A 116 8.17 8.24 -11.27
C SER A 116 7.18 7.38 -12.06
N LEU A 117 6.93 7.75 -13.31
CA LEU A 117 6.13 6.90 -14.19
C LEU A 117 6.82 5.55 -14.43
N GLU A 118 8.14 5.55 -14.68
CA GLU A 118 8.89 4.33 -14.98
C GLU A 118 8.82 3.34 -13.82
N GLU A 119 9.04 3.83 -12.62
CA GLU A 119 8.97 3.01 -11.41
C GLU A 119 7.56 2.49 -11.15
N THR A 120 6.52 3.35 -11.32
CA THR A 120 5.12 2.93 -11.18
C THR A 120 4.75 1.83 -12.19
N LEU A 121 5.20 1.92 -13.44
CA LEU A 121 4.97 0.91 -14.46
C LEU A 121 5.71 -0.40 -14.17
N ASP A 122 6.96 -0.32 -13.71
CA ASP A 122 7.74 -1.47 -13.26
C ASP A 122 7.08 -2.18 -12.07
N PHE A 123 6.53 -1.39 -11.13
CA PHE A 123 5.79 -1.93 -9.98
C PHE A 123 4.49 -2.63 -10.39
N ILE A 124 3.71 -2.03 -11.28
CA ILE A 124 2.48 -2.64 -11.84
C ILE A 124 2.81 -3.96 -12.57
N ASP A 125 3.94 -4.01 -13.29
CA ASP A 125 4.39 -5.24 -13.94
C ASP A 125 4.80 -6.32 -12.92
N TRP A 126 5.36 -5.91 -11.80
CA TRP A 126 5.80 -6.80 -10.73
C TRP A 126 4.64 -7.37 -9.88
N LEU A 127 3.52 -6.67 -9.77
CA LEU A 127 2.37 -7.06 -8.95
C LEU A 127 1.88 -8.50 -9.23
N PRO A 128 1.46 -8.87 -10.45
CA PRO A 128 0.94 -10.21 -10.73
C PRO A 128 2.03 -11.30 -10.65
N LYS A 129 3.31 -10.93 -10.81
CA LYS A 129 4.45 -11.84 -10.62
C LYS A 129 4.52 -12.42 -9.21
N ASN A 130 4.04 -11.68 -8.22
CA ASN A 130 4.02 -12.05 -6.82
C ASN A 130 2.61 -12.20 -6.23
N GLY A 131 1.60 -12.42 -7.06
CA GLY A 131 0.27 -12.82 -6.61
C GLY A 131 -0.71 -11.69 -6.36
N PHE A 132 -0.32 -10.42 -6.49
CA PHE A 132 -1.24 -9.28 -6.39
C PHE A 132 -2.19 -9.19 -7.59
N ASN A 133 -3.39 -8.66 -7.37
CA ASN A 133 -4.42 -8.51 -8.40
C ASN A 133 -5.14 -7.16 -8.40
N ALA A 134 -4.72 -6.23 -7.55
CA ALA A 134 -5.35 -4.92 -7.44
C ALA A 134 -4.31 -3.82 -7.22
N PHE A 135 -4.58 -2.63 -7.77
CA PHE A 135 -3.81 -1.42 -7.51
C PHE A 135 -4.77 -0.26 -7.29
N PHE A 136 -4.51 0.52 -6.24
CA PHE A 136 -5.35 1.63 -5.84
C PHE A 136 -4.64 2.95 -6.12
N LEU A 137 -5.15 3.69 -7.08
CA LEU A 137 -4.77 5.06 -7.39
C LEU A 137 -5.60 6.01 -6.53
N GLN A 138 -4.99 6.47 -5.43
CA GLN A 138 -5.64 7.38 -4.50
C GLN A 138 -5.88 8.75 -5.13
N PHE A 139 -6.93 9.45 -4.68
CA PHE A 139 -7.49 10.66 -5.24
C PHE A 139 -8.14 10.45 -6.63
N GLN A 140 -8.78 11.49 -7.13
CA GLN A 140 -9.36 11.44 -8.49
C GLN A 140 -8.31 11.31 -9.57
N LYS A 141 -7.12 11.85 -9.30
CA LYS A 141 -5.90 11.65 -10.05
C LYS A 141 -4.73 11.56 -9.06
N PRO A 142 -3.78 10.68 -9.29
CA PRO A 142 -2.64 10.46 -8.39
C PRO A 142 -1.55 11.52 -8.52
N ASP A 143 -1.91 12.74 -8.91
CA ASP A 143 -1.00 13.83 -9.28
C ASP A 143 0.05 14.10 -8.22
N ILE A 144 -0.37 14.15 -6.94
CA ILE A 144 0.51 14.50 -5.82
C ILE A 144 1.71 13.55 -5.69
N PHE A 145 1.55 12.27 -6.03
CA PHE A 145 2.63 11.30 -5.92
C PHE A 145 3.67 11.50 -7.01
N PHE A 146 3.22 11.82 -8.25
CA PHE A 146 4.10 12.20 -9.35
C PHE A 146 4.75 13.57 -9.11
N GLU A 147 3.99 14.57 -8.69
CA GLU A 147 4.53 15.90 -8.40
C GLU A 147 5.65 15.86 -7.36
N ARG A 148 5.51 15.06 -6.31
CA ARG A 148 6.56 14.88 -5.28
C ARG A 148 7.87 14.38 -5.87
N TRP A 149 7.83 13.43 -6.81
CA TRP A 149 9.00 12.91 -7.49
C TRP A 149 9.58 13.95 -8.48
N TYR A 150 8.81 14.42 -9.44
CA TYR A 150 9.30 15.31 -10.49
C TYR A 150 9.72 16.69 -9.96
N LEU A 151 9.18 17.14 -8.83
CA LEU A 151 9.64 18.34 -8.13
C LEU A 151 10.83 18.07 -7.20
N HIS A 152 11.25 16.82 -7.03
CA HIS A 152 12.29 16.40 -6.09
C HIS A 152 12.07 16.96 -4.69
N THR A 153 10.82 16.86 -4.19
CA THR A 153 10.46 17.38 -2.88
C THR A 153 11.38 16.81 -1.80
N TYR A 154 11.91 17.66 -0.95
CA TYR A 154 12.98 17.39 0.03
C TYR A 154 14.38 17.10 -0.56
N ASN A 155 14.62 17.27 -1.87
CA ASN A 155 15.96 17.17 -2.45
C ASN A 155 16.34 18.41 -3.26
N PRO A 156 16.75 19.51 -2.62
CA PRO A 156 17.09 20.74 -3.32
C PRO A 156 18.36 20.66 -4.20
N SER A 157 19.08 19.53 -4.20
CA SER A 157 20.24 19.32 -5.06
C SER A 157 19.88 18.91 -6.49
N LEU A 158 18.63 18.51 -6.74
CA LEU A 158 18.11 18.16 -8.05
C LEU A 158 17.20 19.29 -8.57
N PRO A 159 17.27 19.61 -9.88
CA PRO A 159 16.40 20.63 -10.47
C PRO A 159 14.96 20.11 -10.55
N PRO A 160 13.97 20.89 -10.08
CA PRO A 160 12.58 20.47 -10.16
C PRO A 160 12.08 20.49 -11.61
N GLU A 161 11.29 19.50 -11.99
CA GLU A 161 10.55 19.42 -13.24
C GLU A 161 9.05 19.56 -12.97
N ALA A 162 8.48 20.75 -13.17
CA ALA A 162 7.06 20.99 -13.00
C ALA A 162 6.27 20.43 -14.19
N LEU A 163 5.43 19.43 -13.95
CA LEU A 163 4.60 18.83 -14.99
C LEU A 163 3.37 19.68 -15.27
N THR A 164 3.04 19.82 -16.55
CA THR A 164 1.76 20.41 -16.98
C THR A 164 0.59 19.46 -16.72
N ARG A 165 -0.64 19.98 -16.66
CA ARG A 165 -1.85 19.15 -16.53
C ARG A 165 -1.92 18.06 -17.62
N GLN A 166 -1.57 18.38 -18.85
CA GLN A 166 -1.59 17.40 -19.94
C GLN A 166 -0.57 16.27 -19.74
N GLN A 167 0.61 16.57 -19.18
CA GLN A 167 1.60 15.56 -18.85
C GLN A 167 1.09 14.66 -17.73
N LEU A 168 0.60 15.22 -16.62
CA LEU A 168 0.02 14.44 -15.52
C LEU A 168 -1.14 13.54 -15.99
N ASP A 169 -2.05 14.06 -16.83
CA ASP A 169 -3.13 13.25 -17.43
C ASP A 169 -2.57 12.14 -18.34
N GLY A 170 -1.42 12.36 -18.95
CA GLY A 170 -0.70 11.38 -19.75
C GLY A 170 -0.09 10.25 -18.90
N LEU A 171 0.44 10.59 -17.71
CA LEU A 171 0.98 9.61 -16.77
C LEU A 171 -0.14 8.70 -16.25
N ASP A 172 -1.22 9.29 -15.74
CA ASP A 172 -2.38 8.56 -15.20
C ASP A 172 -2.94 7.55 -16.21
N ARG A 173 -3.09 7.97 -17.48
CA ARG A 173 -3.56 7.08 -18.56
C ARG A 173 -2.62 5.91 -18.82
N GLN A 174 -1.30 6.12 -18.84
CA GLN A 174 -0.33 5.04 -19.04
C GLN A 174 -0.37 4.02 -17.91
N VAL A 175 -0.57 4.48 -16.67
CA VAL A 175 -0.76 3.62 -15.50
C VAL A 175 -2.02 2.77 -15.65
N GLU A 176 -3.16 3.38 -16.02
CA GLU A 176 -4.42 2.66 -16.26
C GLU A 176 -4.30 1.61 -17.38
N GLU A 177 -3.65 1.97 -18.49
CA GLU A 177 -3.40 1.05 -19.60
C GLU A 177 -2.52 -0.14 -19.18
N ALA A 178 -1.49 0.11 -18.37
CA ALA A 178 -0.62 -0.94 -17.84
C ALA A 178 -1.36 -1.91 -16.91
N MET A 179 -2.25 -1.39 -16.05
CA MET A 179 -3.12 -2.17 -15.17
C MET A 179 -4.10 -3.02 -16.00
N ALA A 180 -4.80 -2.40 -16.95
CA ALA A 180 -5.79 -3.06 -17.80
C ALA A 180 -5.16 -4.20 -18.64
N LEU A 181 -3.96 -3.96 -19.19
CA LEU A 181 -3.22 -4.98 -19.96
C LEU A 181 -2.91 -6.24 -19.13
N ARG A 182 -2.75 -6.10 -17.82
CA ARG A 182 -2.43 -7.19 -16.89
C ARG A 182 -3.65 -7.75 -16.17
N GLY A 183 -4.84 -7.21 -16.42
CA GLY A 183 -6.06 -7.59 -15.73
C GLY A 183 -6.01 -7.29 -14.23
N ILE A 184 -5.28 -6.26 -13.82
CA ILE A 184 -5.23 -5.74 -12.45
C ILE A 184 -6.48 -4.94 -12.18
N ARG A 185 -7.18 -5.24 -11.08
CA ARG A 185 -8.37 -4.50 -10.65
C ARG A 185 -8.03 -3.07 -10.30
N CYS A 186 -8.80 -2.15 -10.85
CA CYS A 186 -8.61 -0.72 -10.66
C CYS A 186 -9.46 -0.22 -9.49
N HIS A 187 -8.80 0.23 -8.42
CA HIS A 187 -9.41 0.97 -7.32
C HIS A 187 -9.09 2.45 -7.48
N ARG A 188 -10.08 3.33 -7.24
CA ARG A 188 -9.92 4.78 -7.49
C ARG A 188 -10.50 5.62 -6.36
N VAL A 189 -9.91 6.75 -6.14
CA VAL A 189 -10.28 7.92 -5.35
C VAL A 189 -9.92 7.78 -3.87
N GLY A 190 -10.84 7.45 -2.98
CA GLY A 190 -10.64 7.59 -1.54
C GLY A 190 -10.97 9.00 -1.05
N HIS A 191 -10.00 9.77 -0.61
CA HIS A 191 -10.19 11.17 -0.21
C HIS A 191 -10.35 12.12 -1.40
N GLY A 192 -10.86 13.34 -1.14
CA GLY A 192 -10.99 14.40 -2.13
C GLY A 192 -12.43 14.76 -2.51
N TRP A 193 -13.43 13.93 -2.21
CA TRP A 193 -14.84 14.20 -2.52
C TRP A 193 -15.36 15.46 -1.84
N THR A 194 -14.97 15.70 -0.59
CA THR A 194 -15.37 16.88 0.17
C THR A 194 -14.77 18.17 -0.40
N ALA A 195 -13.49 18.12 -0.81
CA ALA A 195 -12.84 19.23 -1.50
C ALA A 195 -13.58 19.60 -2.78
N GLN A 196 -13.92 18.59 -3.61
CA GLN A 196 -14.64 18.82 -4.87
C GLN A 196 -16.05 19.34 -4.67
N ALA A 197 -16.78 18.86 -3.66
CA ALA A 197 -18.10 19.39 -3.33
C ALA A 197 -18.04 20.89 -2.99
N LEU A 198 -16.87 21.37 -2.53
CA LEU A 198 -16.60 22.78 -2.23
C LEU A 198 -15.96 23.55 -3.41
N GLY A 199 -15.78 22.92 -4.58
CA GLY A 199 -15.19 23.54 -5.77
C GLY A 199 -13.66 23.59 -5.80
N PHE A 200 -13.00 22.72 -5.03
CA PHE A 200 -11.54 22.59 -5.01
C PHE A 200 -11.07 21.28 -5.65
N PRO A 201 -9.83 21.21 -6.16
CA PRO A 201 -9.29 19.95 -6.67
C PRO A 201 -9.26 18.85 -5.61
N GLY A 202 -9.66 17.64 -5.99
CA GLY A 202 -9.59 16.44 -5.15
C GLY A 202 -8.38 15.58 -5.49
N THR A 203 -7.18 16.18 -5.65
CA THR A 203 -5.97 15.51 -6.16
C THR A 203 -4.84 15.42 -5.15
N GLY A 204 -5.08 15.76 -3.88
CA GLY A 204 -4.06 15.68 -2.82
C GLY A 204 -4.37 16.57 -1.61
N TRP A 205 -3.41 16.61 -0.69
CA TRP A 205 -3.47 17.40 0.55
C TRP A 205 -2.87 18.80 0.39
N HIS A 206 -3.18 19.49 -0.70
CA HIS A 206 -2.66 20.83 -0.96
C HIS A 206 -3.28 21.86 -0.01
N LYS A 207 -2.43 22.68 0.61
CA LYS A 207 -2.88 23.86 1.38
C LYS A 207 -3.37 24.96 0.45
N THR A 208 -4.32 25.75 0.92
CA THR A 208 -4.83 26.93 0.21
C THR A 208 -5.07 28.09 1.17
N ASP A 209 -4.78 29.31 0.71
CA ASP A 209 -5.15 30.55 1.38
C ASP A 209 -6.54 31.05 0.95
N ARG A 210 -7.17 30.38 -0.03
CA ARG A 210 -8.52 30.71 -0.47
C ARG A 210 -9.54 30.26 0.58
N GLU A 211 -10.55 31.07 0.81
CA GLU A 211 -11.70 30.72 1.64
C GLU A 211 -12.74 29.94 0.81
N PRO A 212 -13.52 29.05 1.43
CA PRO A 212 -14.63 28.39 0.76
C PRO A 212 -15.71 29.43 0.38
N GLU A 213 -16.14 29.41 -0.87
CA GLU A 213 -17.16 30.35 -1.38
C GLU A 213 -18.51 30.17 -0.67
N GLN A 214 -18.87 28.93 -0.37
CA GLN A 214 -20.12 28.56 0.30
C GLN A 214 -19.81 28.02 1.70
N LYS A 215 -19.59 28.94 2.62
CA LYS A 215 -19.23 28.60 4.01
C LYS A 215 -20.27 27.74 4.73
N ASP A 216 -21.55 27.90 4.40
CA ASP A 216 -22.62 27.12 5.05
C ASP A 216 -22.53 25.62 4.78
N LEU A 217 -21.93 25.21 3.66
CA LEU A 217 -21.71 23.81 3.33
C LEU A 217 -20.54 23.18 4.10
N VAL A 218 -19.63 23.99 4.63
CA VAL A 218 -18.46 23.53 5.39
C VAL A 218 -18.86 23.12 6.80
N ALA A 219 -18.22 22.10 7.35
CA ALA A 219 -18.40 21.68 8.74
C ALA A 219 -18.17 22.84 9.71
N LEU A 220 -19.06 23.02 10.68
CA LEU A 220 -18.87 23.92 11.80
C LEU A 220 -17.96 23.23 12.83
N VAL A 221 -16.73 23.67 12.93
CA VAL A 221 -15.73 23.11 13.89
C VAL A 221 -15.17 24.23 14.73
N ASN A 222 -15.15 24.07 16.04
CA ASN A 222 -14.69 25.12 16.98
C ASN A 222 -15.35 26.49 16.72
N GLY A 223 -16.65 26.51 16.40
CA GLY A 223 -17.41 27.73 16.13
C GLY A 223 -17.13 28.39 14.79
N GLN A 224 -16.37 27.77 13.90
CA GLN A 224 -15.96 28.34 12.61
C GLN A 224 -16.24 27.37 11.44
N ARG A 225 -16.58 27.95 10.28
CA ARG A 225 -16.71 27.24 9.00
C ARG A 225 -15.57 27.69 8.09
N ARG A 226 -14.47 26.91 8.10
CA ARG A 226 -13.25 27.17 7.31
C ARG A 226 -12.57 25.87 6.95
N PHE A 227 -11.61 25.91 6.04
CA PHE A 227 -10.80 24.73 5.75
C PHE A 227 -10.01 24.28 6.98
N TRP A 228 -10.14 22.99 7.31
CA TRP A 228 -9.44 22.38 8.42
C TRP A 228 -7.93 22.39 8.14
N LYS A 229 -7.17 23.05 9.02
CA LYS A 229 -5.71 23.24 8.85
C LYS A 229 -5.32 23.86 7.49
N GLY A 230 -6.24 24.55 6.81
CA GLY A 230 -6.02 25.14 5.49
C GLY A 230 -6.05 24.14 4.33
N ILE A 231 -6.52 22.91 4.55
CA ILE A 231 -6.50 21.82 3.55
C ILE A 231 -7.93 21.42 3.19
N PRO A 232 -8.40 21.67 1.94
CA PRO A 232 -9.74 21.27 1.52
C PRO A 232 -10.02 19.77 1.65
N ALA A 233 -9.06 18.90 1.32
CA ALA A 233 -9.21 17.44 1.42
C ALA A 233 -9.41 16.93 2.87
N ASN A 234 -8.94 17.71 3.87
CA ASN A 234 -9.11 17.41 5.29
C ASN A 234 -10.37 18.06 5.88
N THR A 235 -11.22 18.69 5.05
CA THR A 235 -12.36 19.48 5.51
C THR A 235 -13.65 18.74 5.25
N ASN A 236 -14.36 18.39 6.34
CA ASN A 236 -15.68 17.78 6.26
C ASN A 236 -16.75 18.80 5.85
N LEU A 237 -17.86 18.30 5.34
CA LEU A 237 -19.06 19.10 5.02
C LEU A 237 -20.04 19.10 6.19
N CYS A 238 -21.03 19.98 6.12
CA CYS A 238 -22.20 19.92 6.96
C CYS A 238 -23.16 18.85 6.41
N TYR A 239 -22.99 17.59 6.81
CA TYR A 239 -23.73 16.46 6.24
C TYR A 239 -25.25 16.44 6.58
N ALA A 240 -25.70 17.27 7.51
CA ALA A 240 -27.12 17.52 7.72
C ALA A 240 -27.71 18.50 6.68
N ASP A 241 -26.87 19.24 5.95
CA ASP A 241 -27.30 20.11 4.87
C ASP A 241 -27.56 19.29 3.59
N PRO A 242 -28.79 19.31 3.02
CA PRO A 242 -29.10 18.53 1.82
C PRO A 242 -28.29 18.93 0.59
N GLU A 243 -27.93 20.21 0.45
CA GLU A 243 -27.13 20.69 -0.68
C GLU A 243 -25.70 20.18 -0.59
N ALA A 244 -25.09 20.16 0.61
CA ALA A 244 -23.76 19.60 0.84
C ALA A 244 -23.71 18.11 0.47
N ARG A 245 -24.71 17.32 0.90
CA ARG A 245 -24.84 15.90 0.55
C ARG A 245 -25.00 15.71 -0.95
N LYS A 246 -25.95 16.46 -1.55
CA LYS A 246 -26.22 16.39 -2.98
C LYS A 246 -24.97 16.65 -3.81
N ARG A 247 -24.20 17.69 -3.48
CA ARG A 247 -22.96 18.01 -4.20
C ARG A 247 -21.94 16.90 -4.12
N LEU A 248 -21.77 16.28 -2.95
CA LEU A 248 -20.86 15.14 -2.80
C LEU A 248 -21.31 13.98 -3.69
N VAL A 249 -22.58 13.60 -3.65
CA VAL A 249 -23.16 12.53 -4.48
C VAL A 249 -23.00 12.83 -5.97
N ASP A 250 -23.32 14.06 -6.40
CA ASP A 250 -23.18 14.48 -7.80
C ASP A 250 -21.73 14.35 -8.31
N GLN A 251 -20.72 14.69 -7.47
CA GLN A 251 -19.31 14.52 -7.82
C GLN A 251 -18.93 13.04 -8.00
N VAL A 252 -19.37 12.18 -7.08
CA VAL A 252 -19.12 10.74 -7.14
C VAL A 252 -19.71 10.13 -8.42
N VAL A 253 -20.96 10.44 -8.72
CA VAL A 253 -21.66 9.92 -9.92
C VAL A 253 -21.04 10.44 -11.21
N ARG A 254 -20.68 11.73 -11.24
CA ARG A 254 -19.99 12.32 -12.40
C ARG A 254 -18.68 11.60 -12.67
N TYR A 255 -17.84 11.44 -11.64
CA TYR A 255 -16.56 10.77 -11.75
C TYR A 255 -16.73 9.33 -12.25
N ALA A 256 -17.68 8.58 -11.70
CA ALA A 256 -17.94 7.20 -12.10
C ALA A 256 -18.38 7.07 -13.59
N LYS A 257 -19.09 8.09 -14.12
CA LYS A 257 -19.45 8.16 -15.55
C LYS A 257 -18.25 8.48 -16.44
N GLU A 258 -17.34 9.34 -15.96
CA GLU A 258 -16.18 9.82 -16.70
C GLU A 258 -15.00 8.84 -16.65
N THR A 259 -15.01 7.87 -15.72
CA THR A 259 -13.93 6.90 -15.52
C THR A 259 -14.44 5.46 -15.74
N PRO A 260 -14.71 5.05 -16.99
CA PRO A 260 -15.11 3.68 -17.28
C PRO A 260 -13.93 2.70 -17.06
N GLY A 261 -14.23 1.49 -16.59
CA GLY A 261 -13.20 0.45 -16.35
C GLY A 261 -12.67 0.41 -14.92
N MET A 262 -13.17 1.24 -14.03
CA MET A 262 -12.91 1.18 -12.59
C MET A 262 -13.75 0.04 -11.97
N ASP A 263 -13.07 -0.85 -11.23
CA ASP A 263 -13.73 -1.97 -10.55
C ASP A 263 -14.32 -1.55 -9.20
N TYR A 264 -13.58 -0.74 -8.44
CA TYR A 264 -13.92 -0.32 -7.08
C TYR A 264 -13.80 1.20 -6.91
N LEU A 265 -14.88 1.82 -6.49
CA LEU A 265 -14.96 3.25 -6.18
C LEU A 265 -14.93 3.45 -4.66
N HIS A 266 -13.85 4.06 -4.17
CA HIS A 266 -13.72 4.40 -2.76
C HIS A 266 -14.38 5.75 -2.48
N VAL A 267 -15.39 5.75 -1.63
CA VAL A 267 -16.14 6.95 -1.23
C VAL A 267 -15.85 7.23 0.25
N TRP A 268 -14.82 8.05 0.51
CA TRP A 268 -14.40 8.41 1.85
C TRP A 268 -14.83 9.85 2.20
N LEU A 269 -15.00 10.12 3.49
CA LEU A 269 -15.15 11.49 3.98
C LEU A 269 -13.80 12.21 3.98
N ALA A 270 -13.74 13.43 4.55
CA ALA A 270 -12.48 14.16 4.66
C ALA A 270 -11.45 13.37 5.48
N ASP A 271 -10.17 13.58 5.19
CA ASP A 271 -9.07 13.07 6.00
C ASP A 271 -8.92 13.85 7.32
N ASP A 272 -7.99 13.38 8.19
CA ASP A 272 -7.80 13.89 9.54
C ASP A 272 -9.04 13.61 10.46
N PHE A 273 -8.96 13.88 11.72
CA PHE A 273 -10.00 13.57 12.70
C PHE A 273 -10.30 14.75 13.63
N ASN A 274 -11.38 14.63 14.39
CA ASN A 274 -11.90 15.71 15.23
C ASN A 274 -12.24 16.99 14.43
N ASN A 275 -12.69 16.81 13.20
CA ASN A 275 -13.01 17.86 12.23
C ASN A 275 -14.45 17.76 11.67
N VAL A 276 -15.35 17.06 12.37
CA VAL A 276 -16.74 16.88 11.93
C VAL A 276 -17.66 18.01 12.42
N CYS A 277 -18.74 18.27 11.69
CA CYS A 277 -19.66 19.39 11.94
C CYS A 277 -20.36 19.28 13.30
N THR A 278 -20.38 20.38 14.05
CA THR A 278 -21.04 20.53 15.37
C THR A 278 -22.30 21.41 15.31
N CYS A 279 -22.88 21.69 14.14
CA CYS A 279 -24.17 22.41 14.08
C CYS A 279 -25.30 21.58 14.74
N GLN A 280 -26.37 22.25 15.11
CA GLN A 280 -27.49 21.65 15.83
C GLN A 280 -28.05 20.40 15.14
N ASP A 281 -28.14 20.40 13.80
CA ASP A 281 -28.70 19.28 13.04
C ASP A 281 -27.71 18.12 12.93
N CYS A 282 -26.42 18.37 12.68
CA CYS A 282 -25.41 17.34 12.64
C CYS A 282 -25.22 16.62 14.00
N GLN A 283 -25.51 17.28 15.12
CA GLN A 283 -25.42 16.68 16.46
C GLN A 283 -26.56 15.69 16.77
N LYS A 284 -27.64 15.67 15.99
CA LYS A 284 -28.80 14.75 16.20
C LYS A 284 -28.44 13.28 15.90
N THR A 285 -27.40 13.04 15.08
CA THR A 285 -26.97 11.71 14.64
C THR A 285 -25.46 11.54 14.77
N THR A 286 -24.93 10.32 14.68
CA THR A 286 -23.48 10.10 14.62
C THR A 286 -22.95 10.40 13.22
N VAL A 287 -21.63 10.63 13.11
CA VAL A 287 -20.99 10.80 11.79
C VAL A 287 -21.13 9.53 10.94
N SER A 288 -21.06 8.36 11.57
CA SER A 288 -21.24 7.08 10.87
C SER A 288 -22.66 6.87 10.36
N ASP A 289 -23.68 7.33 11.10
CA ASP A 289 -25.06 7.34 10.57
C ASP A 289 -25.17 8.25 9.34
N GLN A 290 -24.58 9.45 9.39
CA GLN A 290 -24.56 10.38 8.24
C GLN A 290 -23.82 9.79 7.05
N TYR A 291 -22.71 9.11 7.30
CA TYR A 291 -21.93 8.45 6.25
C TYR A 291 -22.71 7.34 5.56
N ILE A 292 -23.39 6.48 6.31
CA ILE A 292 -24.23 5.42 5.74
C ILE A 292 -25.36 6.00 4.88
N GLU A 293 -25.99 7.11 5.29
CA GLU A 293 -27.01 7.77 4.47
C GLU A 293 -26.43 8.34 3.16
N ILE A 294 -25.23 8.93 3.20
CA ILE A 294 -24.53 9.39 1.99
C ILE A 294 -24.22 8.20 1.06
N LEU A 295 -23.74 7.09 1.60
CA LEU A 295 -23.45 5.87 0.82
C LEU A 295 -24.71 5.30 0.16
N ASN A 296 -25.85 5.32 0.86
CA ASN A 296 -27.15 4.94 0.29
C ASN A 296 -27.58 5.87 -0.85
N ASP A 297 -27.38 7.19 -0.70
CA ASP A 297 -27.68 8.17 -1.74
C ASP A 297 -26.77 7.94 -2.98
N VAL A 298 -25.49 7.63 -2.76
CA VAL A 298 -24.52 7.30 -3.84
C VAL A 298 -24.95 6.03 -4.57
N ASP A 299 -25.32 4.95 -3.84
CA ASP A 299 -25.78 3.70 -4.46
C ASP A 299 -27.03 3.91 -5.31
N GLU A 300 -28.02 4.65 -4.78
CA GLU A 300 -29.24 4.98 -5.51
C GLU A 300 -28.92 5.75 -6.80
N ALA A 301 -28.10 6.78 -6.72
CA ALA A 301 -27.72 7.61 -7.87
C ALA A 301 -26.91 6.85 -8.93
N LEU A 302 -25.96 5.99 -8.51
CA LEU A 302 -25.21 5.11 -9.43
C LEU A 302 -26.14 4.08 -10.09
N THR A 303 -27.11 3.53 -9.35
CA THR A 303 -28.10 2.58 -9.88
C THR A 303 -29.00 3.25 -10.92
N GLN A 304 -29.49 4.46 -10.64
CA GLN A 304 -30.27 5.26 -11.61
C GLN A 304 -29.45 5.60 -12.86
N ALA A 305 -28.14 5.77 -12.71
CA ALA A 305 -27.22 6.01 -13.83
C ALA A 305 -26.83 4.74 -14.60
N GLY A 306 -27.27 3.55 -14.18
CA GLY A 306 -26.93 2.28 -14.81
C GLY A 306 -25.46 1.84 -14.60
N LEU A 307 -24.80 2.33 -13.53
CA LEU A 307 -23.40 2.06 -13.24
C LEU A 307 -23.29 0.93 -12.20
N PRO A 308 -22.67 -0.23 -12.54
CA PRO A 308 -22.58 -1.39 -11.65
C PRO A 308 -21.36 -1.36 -10.70
N THR A 309 -20.56 -0.31 -10.71
CA THR A 309 -19.32 -0.18 -9.94
C THR A 309 -19.54 -0.47 -8.45
N LYS A 310 -18.69 -1.29 -7.85
CA LYS A 310 -18.68 -1.58 -6.40
C LYS A 310 -18.23 -0.35 -5.61
N ILE A 311 -18.85 -0.11 -4.47
CA ILE A 311 -18.51 1.00 -3.57
C ILE A 311 -17.70 0.44 -2.40
N VAL A 312 -16.51 1.01 -2.17
CA VAL A 312 -15.71 0.72 -0.98
C VAL A 312 -15.94 1.81 0.05
N PHE A 313 -16.41 1.42 1.23
CA PHE A 313 -16.58 2.33 2.35
C PHE A 313 -15.55 2.07 3.46
N LEU A 314 -15.20 3.13 4.19
CA LEU A 314 -14.04 3.20 5.05
C LEU A 314 -14.40 3.13 6.53
N LEU A 315 -13.72 2.27 7.27
CA LEU A 315 -13.65 2.29 8.73
C LEU A 315 -12.31 2.88 9.16
N TYR A 316 -12.32 4.15 9.51
CA TYR A 316 -11.12 4.94 9.79
C TYR A 316 -11.48 6.10 10.73
N GLN A 317 -10.67 6.37 11.72
CA GLN A 317 -10.86 7.49 12.65
C GLN A 317 -12.28 7.52 13.26
N GLU A 318 -13.09 8.59 13.08
CA GLU A 318 -14.47 8.64 13.60
C GLU A 318 -15.36 7.52 13.08
N LEU A 319 -15.11 7.05 11.86
CA LEU A 319 -15.89 5.97 11.24
C LEU A 319 -15.55 4.58 11.80
N LEU A 320 -14.57 4.46 12.69
CA LEU A 320 -14.38 3.24 13.49
C LEU A 320 -15.61 2.95 14.37
N TYR A 321 -16.29 3.99 14.84
CA TYR A 321 -17.51 3.83 15.63
C TYR A 321 -18.69 3.46 14.74
N ALA A 322 -19.27 2.28 14.95
CA ALA A 322 -20.40 1.80 14.14
C ALA A 322 -21.63 2.72 14.22
N PRO A 323 -22.43 2.86 13.14
CA PRO A 323 -23.65 3.65 13.13
C PRO A 323 -24.67 3.10 14.11
N LYS A 324 -25.42 3.98 14.76
CA LYS A 324 -26.45 3.60 15.73
C LYS A 324 -27.76 3.18 15.07
N ALA A 325 -28.21 3.90 14.05
CA ALA A 325 -29.51 3.72 13.43
C ALA A 325 -29.44 3.39 11.93
N ALA A 326 -28.59 4.08 11.16
CA ALA A 326 -28.52 3.92 9.71
C ALA A 326 -27.96 2.54 9.30
N ARG A 327 -28.45 2.02 8.17
CA ARG A 327 -28.03 0.74 7.58
C ARG A 327 -27.89 0.87 6.07
N LEU A 328 -26.94 0.15 5.48
CA LEU A 328 -26.82 0.03 4.03
C LEU A 328 -28.05 -0.71 3.48
N ARG A 329 -28.72 -0.13 2.47
CA ARG A 329 -29.95 -0.68 1.88
C ARG A 329 -29.65 -1.80 0.89
N ASN A 330 -28.49 -1.76 0.23
CA ASN A 330 -28.06 -2.72 -0.78
C ASN A 330 -26.65 -3.26 -0.43
N PRO A 331 -26.50 -4.16 0.57
CA PRO A 331 -25.19 -4.62 1.05
C PRO A 331 -24.30 -5.20 -0.04
N GLU A 332 -24.86 -5.83 -1.07
CA GLU A 332 -24.13 -6.46 -2.17
C GLU A 332 -23.35 -5.44 -3.03
N ARG A 333 -23.73 -4.15 -2.98
CA ARG A 333 -23.04 -3.06 -3.68
C ARG A 333 -21.71 -2.69 -3.00
N PHE A 334 -21.59 -2.98 -1.72
CA PHE A 334 -20.56 -2.43 -0.86
C PHE A 334 -19.48 -3.45 -0.50
N CYS A 335 -18.27 -2.92 -0.30
CA CYS A 335 -17.16 -3.62 0.29
C CYS A 335 -16.63 -2.79 1.46
N LEU A 336 -16.49 -3.41 2.63
CA LEU A 336 -15.95 -2.77 3.83
C LEU A 336 -14.43 -2.75 3.78
N MET A 337 -13.83 -1.58 3.97
CA MET A 337 -12.40 -1.39 4.11
C MET A 337 -12.06 -0.98 5.55
N PHE A 338 -11.33 -1.82 6.27
CA PHE A 338 -10.91 -1.54 7.64
C PHE A 338 -9.48 -1.00 7.67
N ALA A 339 -9.30 0.24 8.16
CA ALA A 339 -8.06 0.98 8.14
C ALA A 339 -7.58 1.39 9.55
N PRO A 340 -6.93 0.50 10.32
CA PRO A 340 -6.47 0.75 11.69
C PRO A 340 -5.16 1.54 11.73
N ILE A 341 -5.17 2.82 11.36
CA ILE A 341 -3.99 3.69 11.18
C ILE A 341 -3.08 3.77 12.42
N SER A 342 -3.64 3.56 13.61
CA SER A 342 -2.94 3.71 14.89
C SER A 342 -2.39 2.40 15.45
N ARG A 343 -2.51 1.26 14.74
CA ARG A 343 -2.00 -0.02 15.25
C ARG A 343 -0.47 -0.05 15.31
N THR A 344 0.06 -0.82 16.25
CA THR A 344 1.47 -1.21 16.29
C THR A 344 1.80 -2.28 15.24
N PHE A 345 3.02 -2.27 14.69
CA PHE A 345 3.58 -3.35 13.86
C PHE A 345 4.62 -4.20 14.60
N GLU A 346 4.81 -3.97 15.91
CA GLU A 346 5.59 -4.86 16.78
C GLU A 346 4.80 -6.15 17.13
N LYS A 347 3.50 -6.16 16.88
CA LYS A 347 2.58 -7.24 17.16
C LYS A 347 1.65 -7.48 15.97
N ALA A 348 1.57 -8.73 15.51
CA ALA A 348 0.64 -9.15 14.48
C ALA A 348 -0.81 -9.25 15.01
N TYR A 349 -1.78 -9.32 14.10
CA TYR A 349 -3.16 -9.65 14.45
C TYR A 349 -3.23 -11.05 15.06
N PRO A 350 -4.00 -11.23 16.14
CA PRO A 350 -4.21 -12.56 16.73
C PRO A 350 -5.13 -13.42 15.85
N THR A 351 -4.94 -14.72 15.84
CA THR A 351 -5.85 -15.66 15.16
C THR A 351 -7.19 -15.86 15.87
N SER A 352 -7.32 -15.34 17.09
CA SER A 352 -8.55 -15.27 17.87
C SER A 352 -8.46 -14.10 18.84
N PHE A 353 -9.57 -13.41 19.09
CA PHE A 353 -9.60 -12.34 20.07
C PHE A 353 -10.96 -12.26 20.80
N THR A 354 -10.95 -11.63 21.95
CA THR A 354 -12.17 -11.24 22.66
C THR A 354 -12.28 -9.71 22.60
N PRO A 355 -13.44 -9.17 22.19
CA PRO A 355 -13.66 -7.73 22.20
C PRO A 355 -13.38 -7.11 23.56
N VAL A 356 -12.67 -5.99 23.57
CA VAL A 356 -12.34 -5.22 24.76
C VAL A 356 -13.27 -4.01 24.88
N GLU A 357 -13.27 -3.36 26.05
CA GLU A 357 -13.94 -2.08 26.19
C GLU A 357 -13.19 -1.01 25.38
N VAL A 358 -13.93 -0.23 24.58
CA VAL A 358 -13.39 0.89 23.82
C VAL A 358 -13.96 2.20 24.33
N THR A 359 -13.17 3.25 24.26
CA THR A 359 -13.58 4.61 24.65
C THR A 359 -14.86 5.02 23.91
N PRO A 360 -15.91 5.48 24.59
CA PRO A 360 -17.13 5.94 23.92
C PRO A 360 -16.86 7.13 22.98
N TYR A 361 -17.57 7.14 21.85
CA TYR A 361 -17.43 8.23 20.90
C TYR A 361 -17.90 9.57 21.48
N VAL A 362 -17.01 10.56 21.43
CA VAL A 362 -17.32 11.96 21.70
C VAL A 362 -16.94 12.77 20.47
N ARG A 363 -17.92 13.48 19.90
CA ARG A 363 -17.75 14.29 18.67
C ARG A 363 -16.63 15.31 18.84
N ASN A 364 -15.66 15.29 17.93
CA ASN A 364 -14.45 16.14 17.92
C ASN A 364 -13.60 16.08 19.20
N ALA A 365 -13.70 14.98 19.94
CA ALA A 365 -12.86 14.70 21.11
C ALA A 365 -12.53 13.20 21.21
N MET A 366 -12.42 12.52 20.07
CA MET A 366 -11.99 11.13 20.06
C MET A 366 -10.47 11.02 20.21
N ALA A 367 -10.03 9.93 20.82
CA ALA A 367 -8.67 9.42 20.75
C ALA A 367 -8.63 8.20 19.83
N LEU A 368 -7.53 8.03 19.10
CA LEU A 368 -7.33 6.84 18.28
C LEU A 368 -7.09 5.62 19.20
N PRO A 369 -7.53 4.41 18.77
CA PRO A 369 -7.21 3.17 19.49
C PRO A 369 -5.70 3.00 19.67
N GLU A 370 -5.27 2.54 20.85
CA GLU A 370 -3.86 2.36 21.16
C GLU A 370 -3.38 0.92 20.93
N THR A 371 -4.31 -0.05 20.97
CA THR A 371 -4.00 -1.48 20.88
C THR A 371 -4.60 -2.14 19.64
N VAL A 372 -4.05 -3.28 19.24
CA VAL A 372 -4.61 -4.11 18.17
C VAL A 372 -6.03 -4.57 18.54
N GLU A 373 -6.26 -4.94 19.80
CA GLU A 373 -7.53 -5.43 20.30
C GLU A 373 -8.63 -4.37 20.28
N GLU A 374 -8.31 -3.11 20.60
CA GLU A 374 -9.24 -1.98 20.48
C GLU A 374 -9.64 -1.74 19.01
N ASN A 375 -8.66 -1.71 18.11
CA ASN A 375 -8.91 -1.59 16.67
C ASN A 375 -9.83 -2.71 16.16
N LEU A 376 -9.54 -3.97 16.51
CA LEU A 376 -10.35 -5.13 16.14
C LEU A 376 -11.75 -5.12 16.78
N THR A 377 -11.92 -4.52 17.96
CA THR A 377 -13.23 -4.36 18.60
C THR A 377 -14.13 -3.44 17.78
N HIS A 378 -13.59 -2.39 17.18
CA HIS A 378 -14.35 -1.54 16.28
C HIS A 378 -14.80 -2.30 15.02
N LEU A 379 -13.92 -3.07 14.40
CA LEU A 379 -14.28 -3.94 13.27
C LEU A 379 -15.40 -4.93 13.66
N TYR A 380 -15.26 -5.62 14.80
CA TYR A 380 -16.27 -6.53 15.31
C TYR A 380 -17.64 -5.86 15.49
N ASN A 381 -17.68 -4.63 15.99
CA ASN A 381 -18.92 -3.89 16.15
C ASN A 381 -19.58 -3.55 14.81
N TRP A 382 -18.80 -3.24 13.77
CA TRP A 382 -19.30 -3.07 12.41
C TRP A 382 -19.81 -4.36 11.79
N GLN A 383 -19.12 -5.49 12.02
CA GLN A 383 -19.52 -6.80 11.50
C GLN A 383 -20.85 -7.30 12.05
N LYS A 384 -21.31 -6.78 13.18
CA LYS A 384 -22.69 -7.03 13.68
C LYS A 384 -23.78 -6.45 12.77
N ILE A 385 -23.46 -5.46 11.94
CA ILE A 385 -24.41 -4.73 11.10
C ILE A 385 -24.11 -4.83 9.60
N PHE A 386 -22.92 -5.26 9.23
CA PHE A 386 -22.52 -5.50 7.85
C PHE A 386 -21.67 -6.78 7.78
N SER A 387 -22.18 -7.77 7.04
CA SER A 387 -21.55 -9.08 6.84
C SER A 387 -21.16 -9.33 5.38
N GLY A 388 -21.11 -8.29 4.56
CA GLY A 388 -20.71 -8.37 3.15
C GLY A 388 -19.20 -8.50 2.98
N ASP A 389 -18.74 -8.32 1.74
CA ASP A 389 -17.33 -8.40 1.37
C ASP A 389 -16.48 -7.35 2.09
N SER A 390 -15.25 -7.72 2.48
CA SER A 390 -14.37 -6.83 3.23
C SER A 390 -12.90 -7.15 3.03
N PHE A 391 -12.05 -6.14 3.24
CA PHE A 391 -10.60 -6.30 3.31
C PHE A 391 -9.97 -5.33 4.32
N PHE A 392 -8.78 -5.70 4.80
CA PHE A 392 -7.95 -4.82 5.61
C PHE A 392 -7.16 -3.86 4.72
N TYR A 393 -7.10 -2.61 5.12
CA TYR A 393 -6.26 -1.58 4.52
C TYR A 393 -5.29 -1.09 5.59
N ASP A 394 -4.03 -1.45 5.46
CA ASP A 394 -3.05 -1.26 6.52
C ASP A 394 -1.79 -0.57 5.99
N TYR A 395 -0.90 -0.15 6.88
CA TYR A 395 0.19 0.78 6.58
C TYR A 395 1.60 0.21 6.89
N PRO A 396 1.88 -1.08 6.64
CA PRO A 396 3.13 -1.71 7.08
C PRO A 396 4.36 -1.10 6.42
N LEU A 397 4.24 -0.75 5.13
CA LEU A 397 5.32 -0.24 4.29
C LEU A 397 5.10 1.24 3.89
N GLY A 398 4.33 1.97 4.67
CA GLY A 398 4.12 3.41 4.52
C GLY A 398 4.94 4.25 5.51
N ARG A 399 5.25 3.69 6.69
CA ARG A 399 5.96 4.40 7.77
C ARG A 399 6.76 3.46 8.69
N ALA A 400 6.13 2.39 9.17
CA ALA A 400 6.65 1.54 10.24
C ALA A 400 7.93 0.80 9.83
N HIS A 401 8.04 0.38 8.58
CA HIS A 401 9.19 -0.35 8.05
C HIS A 401 10.52 0.39 8.17
N TYR A 402 10.53 1.73 8.14
CA TYR A 402 11.77 2.50 8.35
C TYR A 402 12.37 2.32 9.74
N GLY A 403 11.57 1.89 10.71
CA GLY A 403 12.03 1.52 12.05
C GLY A 403 12.59 0.11 12.15
N ASP A 404 12.48 -0.71 11.11
CA ASP A 404 13.01 -2.08 11.02
C ASP A 404 14.18 -2.15 10.03
N PHE A 405 15.39 -2.00 10.51
CA PHE A 405 16.58 -1.94 9.66
C PHE A 405 16.87 -3.21 8.85
N GLY A 406 16.30 -4.33 9.20
CA GLY A 406 16.49 -5.58 8.45
C GLY A 406 15.28 -6.00 7.63
N TYR A 407 14.11 -5.36 7.82
CA TYR A 407 12.82 -5.71 7.21
C TYR A 407 12.29 -7.12 7.58
N MET A 408 12.99 -7.85 8.45
CA MET A 408 12.58 -9.22 8.80
C MET A 408 11.45 -9.25 9.82
N LYS A 409 11.39 -8.28 10.76
CA LYS A 409 10.30 -8.13 11.70
C LYS A 409 9.00 -7.77 10.98
N ILE A 410 9.05 -6.74 10.11
CA ILE A 410 7.86 -6.31 9.35
C ILE A 410 7.38 -7.40 8.39
N ALA A 411 8.29 -8.16 7.75
CA ALA A 411 7.93 -9.27 6.89
C ALA A 411 7.23 -10.40 7.66
N LYS A 412 7.71 -10.72 8.87
CA LYS A 412 7.08 -11.74 9.72
C LYS A 412 5.72 -11.29 10.24
N THR A 413 5.60 -10.02 10.64
CA THR A 413 4.32 -9.43 11.07
C THR A 413 3.30 -9.49 9.94
N LEU A 414 3.68 -9.13 8.71
CA LEU A 414 2.81 -9.24 7.52
C LEU A 414 2.37 -10.67 7.24
N TYR A 415 3.29 -11.64 7.34
CA TYR A 415 2.95 -13.06 7.18
C TYR A 415 1.87 -13.49 8.20
N ASP A 416 2.08 -13.18 9.48
CA ASP A 416 1.16 -13.55 10.55
C ASP A 416 -0.17 -12.80 10.43
N ASP A 417 -0.16 -11.51 10.07
CA ASP A 417 -1.35 -10.70 9.84
C ASP A 417 -2.25 -11.32 8.76
N ILE A 418 -1.66 -11.68 7.62
CA ILE A 418 -2.42 -12.26 6.50
C ILE A 418 -3.04 -13.60 6.90
N HIS A 419 -2.32 -14.43 7.65
CA HIS A 419 -2.85 -15.71 8.14
C HIS A 419 -3.96 -15.55 9.20
N ALA A 420 -4.04 -14.37 9.83
CA ALA A 420 -5.11 -14.07 10.79
C ALA A 420 -6.40 -13.52 10.14
N LEU A 421 -6.37 -13.03 8.89
CA LEU A 421 -7.50 -12.32 8.26
C LEU A 421 -8.81 -13.11 8.27
N LYS A 422 -8.76 -14.41 8.03
CA LYS A 422 -9.95 -15.29 8.02
C LYS A 422 -10.65 -15.36 9.37
N ALA A 423 -9.91 -15.19 10.48
CA ALA A 423 -10.49 -15.12 11.81
C ALA A 423 -11.40 -13.89 12.01
N PHE A 424 -11.22 -12.88 11.17
CA PHE A 424 -11.99 -11.64 11.15
C PHE A 424 -12.93 -11.54 9.94
N HIS A 425 -13.24 -12.67 9.28
CA HIS A 425 -14.11 -12.73 8.10
C HIS A 425 -13.71 -11.75 6.98
N SER A 426 -12.42 -11.42 6.89
CA SER A 426 -11.88 -10.57 5.86
C SER A 426 -11.41 -11.37 4.66
N ASN A 427 -11.70 -10.87 3.45
CA ASN A 427 -11.41 -11.53 2.19
C ASN A 427 -10.19 -10.92 1.48
N GLY A 428 -9.31 -10.26 2.21
CA GLY A 428 -8.06 -9.76 1.65
C GLY A 428 -7.41 -8.62 2.40
N TYR A 429 -6.39 -8.08 1.72
CA TYR A 429 -5.51 -7.07 2.26
C TYR A 429 -5.06 -6.11 1.17
N MET A 430 -5.04 -4.83 1.49
CA MET A 430 -4.46 -3.78 0.65
C MET A 430 -3.47 -2.97 1.50
N SER A 431 -2.23 -2.91 1.08
CA SER A 431 -1.21 -2.12 1.75
C SER A 431 -1.20 -0.70 1.21
N CYS A 432 -1.38 0.29 2.09
CA CYS A 432 -1.06 1.69 1.81
C CYS A 432 0.43 1.88 2.03
N GLN A 433 1.17 2.07 0.94
CA GLN A 433 2.62 2.04 1.02
C GLN A 433 3.29 2.86 -0.07
N GLU A 434 4.53 3.26 0.20
CA GLU A 434 5.42 3.68 -0.87
C GLU A 434 5.73 2.49 -1.81
N LEU A 435 5.85 2.73 -3.10
CA LEU A 435 6.15 1.68 -4.07
C LEU A 435 7.59 1.17 -3.93
N ARG A 436 8.48 2.02 -3.43
CA ARG A 436 9.94 1.77 -3.31
C ARG A 436 10.39 1.25 -1.94
N ALA A 437 9.52 0.55 -1.21
CA ALA A 437 9.86 -0.16 0.02
C ALA A 437 10.69 -1.43 -0.28
N MET A 438 11.87 -1.24 -0.90
CA MET A 438 12.75 -2.30 -1.41
C MET A 438 14.19 -2.24 -0.86
N ASN A 439 14.47 -1.35 0.09
CA ASN A 439 15.77 -1.22 0.77
C ASN A 439 15.64 -1.62 2.25
N PRO A 440 16.29 -2.68 2.73
CA PRO A 440 17.38 -3.47 2.12
C PRO A 440 16.94 -4.50 1.09
N THR A 441 15.71 -4.96 1.13
CA THR A 441 15.16 -5.99 0.23
C THR A 441 13.67 -5.80 -0.01
N GLY A 442 13.13 -6.34 -1.10
CA GLY A 442 11.69 -6.43 -1.37
C GLY A 442 10.99 -7.59 -0.63
N PHE A 443 11.66 -8.25 0.31
CA PHE A 443 11.13 -9.44 0.97
C PHE A 443 9.78 -9.25 1.66
N PRO A 444 9.48 -8.11 2.35
CA PRO A 444 8.15 -7.89 2.92
C PRO A 444 7.03 -7.91 1.86
N ASN A 445 7.25 -7.26 0.73
CA ASN A 445 6.31 -7.25 -0.39
C ASN A 445 6.13 -8.63 -1.02
N TYR A 446 7.23 -9.40 -1.16
CA TYR A 446 7.22 -10.78 -1.65
C TYR A 446 6.39 -11.70 -0.73
N VAL A 447 6.62 -11.60 0.58
CA VAL A 447 5.86 -12.36 1.60
C VAL A 447 4.37 -11.99 1.55
N MET A 448 4.04 -10.70 1.52
CA MET A 448 2.66 -10.22 1.47
C MET A 448 1.92 -10.78 0.25
N GLY A 449 2.48 -10.63 -0.95
CA GLY A 449 1.83 -11.09 -2.17
C GLY A 449 1.62 -12.59 -2.22
N LEU A 450 2.64 -13.38 -1.89
CA LEU A 450 2.53 -14.84 -1.91
C LEU A 450 1.64 -15.40 -0.80
N SER A 451 1.64 -14.81 0.40
CA SER A 451 0.73 -15.23 1.48
C SER A 451 -0.74 -14.94 1.13
N LEU A 452 -1.01 -13.82 0.45
CA LEU A 452 -2.36 -13.51 -0.05
C LEU A 452 -2.79 -14.42 -1.19
N LEU A 453 -1.86 -14.85 -2.04
CA LEU A 453 -2.14 -15.78 -3.13
C LEU A 453 -2.39 -17.19 -2.60
N ASP A 454 -1.47 -17.70 -1.78
CA ASP A 454 -1.50 -19.07 -1.26
C ASP A 454 -0.98 -19.11 0.19
N GLU A 455 -1.89 -19.04 1.16
CA GLU A 455 -1.56 -19.07 2.59
C GLU A 455 -0.92 -20.38 3.05
N THR A 456 -0.89 -21.41 2.20
CA THR A 456 -0.25 -22.69 2.54
C THR A 456 1.27 -22.66 2.36
N ILE A 457 1.83 -21.63 1.73
CA ILE A 457 3.28 -21.50 1.54
C ILE A 457 3.94 -21.12 2.87
N PRO A 458 4.82 -21.95 3.44
CA PRO A 458 5.46 -21.65 4.71
C PRO A 458 6.41 -20.45 4.61
N TYR A 459 6.46 -19.63 5.67
CA TYR A 459 7.37 -18.48 5.77
C TYR A 459 8.84 -18.85 5.49
N GLU A 460 9.29 -19.98 6.05
CA GLU A 460 10.67 -20.48 5.86
C GLU A 460 10.98 -20.83 4.39
N THR A 461 9.98 -21.33 3.65
CA THR A 461 10.13 -21.58 2.22
C THR A 461 10.29 -20.26 1.46
N MET A 462 9.46 -19.26 1.74
CA MET A 462 9.57 -17.93 1.14
C MET A 462 10.93 -17.30 1.43
N ARG A 463 11.36 -17.35 2.70
CA ARG A 463 12.64 -16.82 3.17
C ARG A 463 13.82 -17.45 2.44
N LYS A 464 13.91 -18.77 2.44
CA LYS A 464 14.97 -19.50 1.75
C LYS A 464 14.99 -19.18 0.24
N THR A 465 13.83 -19.28 -0.41
CA THR A 465 13.71 -19.04 -1.86
C THR A 465 14.15 -17.63 -2.23
N TYR A 466 13.65 -16.62 -1.52
CA TYR A 466 13.96 -15.22 -1.81
C TYR A 466 15.45 -14.91 -1.61
N PHE A 467 15.99 -15.24 -0.43
CA PHE A 467 17.38 -14.89 -0.08
C PHE A 467 18.41 -15.66 -0.88
N SER A 468 18.16 -16.96 -1.16
CA SER A 468 19.08 -17.74 -2.02
C SER A 468 19.10 -17.22 -3.47
N ALA A 469 17.96 -16.78 -3.99
CA ALA A 469 17.88 -16.16 -5.32
C ALA A 469 18.56 -14.78 -5.36
N MET A 470 18.43 -13.98 -4.28
CA MET A 470 18.99 -12.63 -4.23
C MET A 470 20.52 -12.64 -4.00
N PHE A 471 21.01 -13.44 -3.05
CA PHE A 471 22.40 -13.37 -2.57
C PHE A 471 23.26 -14.60 -2.96
N GLY A 472 22.69 -15.58 -3.66
CA GLY A 472 23.40 -16.76 -4.11
C GLY A 472 23.97 -17.60 -2.97
N PRO A 473 25.17 -18.23 -3.11
CA PRO A 473 25.68 -19.17 -2.13
C PRO A 473 25.92 -18.62 -0.72
N GLN A 474 25.99 -17.30 -0.55
CA GLN A 474 26.23 -16.66 0.74
C GLN A 474 24.95 -16.04 1.34
N TRP A 475 23.78 -16.44 0.88
CA TRP A 475 22.49 -15.88 1.29
C TRP A 475 22.25 -15.93 2.81
N GLU A 476 22.71 -16.98 3.49
CA GLU A 476 22.58 -17.14 4.95
C GLU A 476 23.29 -16.03 5.72
N LYS A 477 24.42 -15.54 5.18
CA LYS A 477 25.15 -14.43 5.78
C LYS A 477 24.36 -13.13 5.71
N ALA A 478 23.73 -12.84 4.57
CA ALA A 478 22.86 -11.67 4.42
C ALA A 478 21.63 -11.78 5.32
N LEU A 479 20.97 -12.94 5.33
CA LEU A 479 19.79 -13.19 6.14
C LEU A 479 20.07 -13.01 7.63
N SER A 480 21.13 -13.67 8.16
CA SER A 480 21.49 -13.57 9.58
C SER A 480 21.79 -12.12 10.00
N PHE A 481 22.48 -11.37 9.13
CA PHE A 481 22.75 -9.95 9.38
C PHE A 481 21.46 -9.11 9.46
N LEU A 482 20.54 -9.30 8.51
CA LEU A 482 19.28 -8.55 8.49
C LEU A 482 18.35 -8.96 9.65
N GLU A 483 18.33 -10.25 10.03
CA GLU A 483 17.61 -10.73 11.21
C GLU A 483 18.15 -10.10 12.50
N GLU A 484 19.46 -9.99 12.64
CA GLU A 484 20.07 -9.36 13.80
C GLU A 484 19.76 -7.85 13.86
N LEU A 485 19.81 -7.12 12.74
CA LEU A 485 19.36 -5.73 12.68
C LEU A 485 17.88 -5.60 13.10
N SER A 486 17.01 -6.42 12.54
CA SER A 486 15.57 -6.40 12.88
C SER A 486 15.30 -6.69 14.36
N SER A 487 16.05 -7.61 14.96
CA SER A 487 15.87 -7.97 16.38
C SER A 487 16.11 -6.82 17.35
N LEU A 488 16.96 -5.87 16.96
CA LEU A 488 17.33 -4.68 17.71
C LEU A 488 16.47 -3.45 17.35
N SER A 489 15.70 -3.53 16.28
CA SER A 489 14.91 -2.44 15.70
C SER A 489 13.57 -2.24 16.42
N SER A 490 13.00 -1.04 16.28
CA SER A 490 11.64 -0.72 16.76
C SER A 490 10.84 0.01 15.69
N THR A 491 9.84 -0.67 15.12
CA THR A 491 8.87 -0.09 14.19
C THR A 491 8.05 1.01 14.86
N ASP A 492 7.69 0.84 16.12
CA ASP A 492 6.88 1.78 16.89
C ASP A 492 7.60 3.10 17.14
N TYR A 493 8.90 3.07 17.43
CA TYR A 493 9.65 4.28 17.69
C TYR A 493 9.69 5.21 16.46
N PHE A 494 9.85 4.64 15.27
CA PHE A 494 9.83 5.41 14.02
C PHE A 494 8.41 5.88 13.65
N ASN A 495 7.40 5.10 13.99
CA ASN A 495 5.99 5.35 13.66
C ASN A 495 5.22 6.17 14.74
N ASN A 496 5.93 6.89 15.61
CA ASN A 496 5.35 7.75 16.65
C ASN A 496 4.54 7.03 17.74
N HIS A 497 4.90 5.80 18.08
CA HIS A 497 4.34 5.12 19.24
C HIS A 497 5.27 5.21 20.45
N GLY A 498 4.70 5.56 21.59
CA GLY A 498 5.41 5.63 22.86
C GLY A 498 6.29 6.88 23.04
N PRO A 499 6.99 6.99 24.19
CA PRO A 499 7.79 8.14 24.55
C PRO A 499 9.05 8.27 23.68
N ARG A 500 9.49 9.52 23.46
CA ARG A 500 10.70 9.80 22.67
C ARG A 500 12.00 9.53 23.43
N TYR A 501 12.02 9.73 24.74
CA TYR A 501 13.20 9.41 25.56
C TYR A 501 13.21 7.90 25.89
N ARG A 502 14.13 7.16 25.28
CA ARG A 502 14.23 5.70 25.34
C ARG A 502 15.69 5.24 25.41
N PRO A 503 16.35 5.37 26.58
CA PRO A 503 17.75 4.96 26.76
C PRO A 503 18.01 3.49 26.43
N ASP A 504 17.01 2.62 26.60
CA ASP A 504 17.03 1.21 26.23
C ASP A 504 17.19 1.02 24.71
N LEU A 505 16.39 1.74 23.92
CA LEU A 505 16.51 1.72 22.47
C LEU A 505 17.80 2.40 21.98
N ALA A 506 18.31 3.41 22.68
CA ALA A 506 19.58 4.02 22.34
C ALA A 506 20.72 3.00 22.30
N GLN A 507 20.75 2.05 23.26
CA GLN A 507 21.74 0.97 23.27
C GLN A 507 21.58 0.07 22.04
N ASN A 508 20.35 -0.25 21.66
CA ASN A 508 20.08 -1.06 20.47
C ASN A 508 20.53 -0.34 19.19
N TYR A 509 20.22 0.95 19.03
CA TYR A 509 20.67 1.74 17.88
C TYR A 509 22.20 1.87 17.81
N GLY A 510 22.89 1.95 18.95
CA GLY A 510 24.35 1.87 19.03
C GLY A 510 24.90 0.54 18.49
N LYS A 511 24.29 -0.58 18.89
CA LYS A 511 24.63 -1.92 18.38
C LYS A 511 24.33 -2.08 16.88
N ILE A 512 23.16 -1.60 16.41
CA ILE A 512 22.79 -1.59 14.98
C ILE A 512 23.85 -0.85 14.18
N ARG A 513 24.31 0.32 14.65
CA ARG A 513 25.35 1.11 14.01
C ARG A 513 26.68 0.36 13.93
N GLU A 514 27.08 -0.34 14.99
CA GLU A 514 28.29 -1.14 15.05
C GLU A 514 28.21 -2.34 14.11
N LEU A 515 27.12 -3.09 14.13
CA LEU A 515 26.87 -4.24 13.23
C LEU A 515 26.96 -3.82 11.77
N ALA A 516 26.24 -2.77 11.37
CA ALA A 516 26.24 -2.28 10.00
C ALA A 516 27.60 -1.72 9.58
N GLY A 517 28.34 -1.05 10.49
CA GLY A 517 29.66 -0.49 10.22
C GLY A 517 30.76 -1.55 10.06
N ASN A 518 30.61 -2.70 10.69
CA ASN A 518 31.60 -3.79 10.69
C ASN A 518 31.24 -4.96 9.76
N PHE A 519 30.06 -4.94 9.13
CA PHE A 519 29.63 -6.03 8.26
C PHE A 519 30.52 -6.16 7.03
N GLN A 520 31.15 -7.34 6.88
CA GLN A 520 32.00 -7.64 5.75
C GLN A 520 31.16 -8.07 4.55
N ILE A 521 30.96 -7.15 3.60
CA ILE A 521 30.10 -7.34 2.44
C ILE A 521 30.85 -8.11 1.36
N PRO A 522 30.32 -9.25 0.89
CA PRO A 522 30.88 -9.97 -0.25
C PRO A 522 30.91 -9.12 -1.53
N GLU A 523 31.72 -9.55 -2.50
CA GLU A 523 31.68 -8.96 -3.84
C GLU A 523 30.49 -9.50 -4.64
N GLY A 524 29.91 -8.65 -5.51
CA GLY A 524 28.81 -9.01 -6.39
C GLY A 524 27.76 -7.91 -6.49
N GLU A 525 27.06 -7.87 -7.62
CA GLU A 525 26.07 -6.82 -7.93
C GLU A 525 24.93 -6.77 -6.89
N ASN A 526 24.39 -7.92 -6.50
CA ASN A 526 23.32 -8.00 -5.50
C ASN A 526 23.73 -7.57 -4.09
N TRP A 527 25.03 -7.43 -3.82
CA TRP A 527 25.57 -6.96 -2.56
C TRP A 527 25.76 -5.43 -2.52
N GLU A 528 25.71 -4.74 -3.66
CA GLU A 528 25.82 -3.28 -3.71
C GLU A 528 24.65 -2.58 -3.01
N ASP A 529 23.44 -3.10 -3.15
CA ASP A 529 22.27 -2.59 -2.43
C ASP A 529 22.46 -2.74 -0.90
N LEU A 530 22.99 -3.88 -0.46
CA LEU A 530 23.29 -4.09 0.96
C LEU A 530 24.45 -3.19 1.45
N ARG A 531 25.41 -2.85 0.59
CA ARG A 531 26.48 -1.88 0.86
C ARG A 531 25.89 -0.47 1.08
N PHE A 532 24.98 -0.05 0.21
CA PHE A 532 24.24 1.18 0.39
C PHE A 532 23.45 1.16 1.71
N HIS A 533 22.73 0.07 1.98
CA HIS A 533 21.93 -0.12 3.19
C HIS A 533 22.79 -0.08 4.47
N CYS A 534 23.97 -0.66 4.50
CA CYS A 534 24.87 -0.56 5.65
C CYS A 534 25.21 0.90 5.97
N ARG A 535 25.50 1.72 4.95
CA ARG A 535 25.78 3.16 5.15
C ARG A 535 24.53 3.93 5.61
N TYR A 536 23.38 3.65 4.99
CA TYR A 536 22.07 4.15 5.41
C TYR A 536 21.84 3.86 6.90
N THR A 537 22.00 2.61 7.30
CA THR A 537 21.80 2.13 8.66
C THR A 537 22.73 2.80 9.66
N VAL A 538 24.02 2.93 9.35
CA VAL A 538 24.99 3.63 10.23
C VAL A 538 24.59 5.08 10.50
N LEU A 539 24.14 5.79 9.48
CA LEU A 539 23.78 7.20 9.61
C LEU A 539 22.47 7.40 10.36
N LEU A 540 21.42 6.67 9.96
CA LEU A 540 20.10 6.80 10.56
C LEU A 540 20.06 6.31 12.01
N SER A 541 20.68 5.14 12.30
CA SER A 541 20.76 4.62 13.67
C SER A 541 21.52 5.55 14.60
N GLY A 542 22.57 6.23 14.09
CA GLY A 542 23.29 7.23 14.85
C GLY A 542 22.43 8.46 15.20
N ALA A 543 21.56 8.90 14.30
CA ALA A 543 20.59 9.98 14.57
C ALA A 543 19.53 9.55 15.59
N LEU A 544 18.98 8.33 15.44
CA LEU A 544 17.99 7.76 16.36
C LEU A 544 18.55 7.53 17.76
N GLU A 545 19.79 7.06 17.88
CA GLU A 545 20.49 6.92 19.17
C GLU A 545 20.53 8.25 19.92
N ALA A 546 20.93 9.33 19.25
CA ALA A 546 20.97 10.66 19.86
C ALA A 546 19.56 11.16 20.26
N LEU A 547 18.55 10.91 19.42
CA LEU A 547 17.16 11.27 19.69
C LEU A 547 16.62 10.52 20.92
N CYS A 548 16.86 9.22 21.02
CA CYS A 548 16.48 8.39 22.17
C CYS A 548 17.09 8.87 23.49
N LEU A 549 18.27 9.47 23.45
CA LEU A 549 18.95 10.07 24.62
C LEU A 549 18.51 11.50 24.93
N GLY A 550 17.53 12.05 24.19
CA GLY A 550 17.07 13.43 24.35
C GLY A 550 18.05 14.50 23.86
N LYS A 551 19.09 14.10 23.09
CA LYS A 551 20.11 15.02 22.55
C LYS A 551 19.65 15.62 21.22
N LYS A 552 18.59 16.42 21.24
CA LYS A 552 17.86 16.89 20.06
C LYS A 552 18.76 17.57 19.01
N GLU A 553 19.62 18.49 19.40
CA GLU A 553 20.51 19.20 18.48
C GLU A 553 21.50 18.26 17.78
N GLU A 554 22.05 17.30 18.53
CA GLU A 554 22.92 16.27 17.95
C GLU A 554 22.15 15.32 17.01
N ALA A 555 20.93 14.94 17.40
CA ALA A 555 20.05 14.10 16.60
C ALA A 555 19.74 14.77 15.25
N ASP A 556 19.35 16.05 15.26
CA ASP A 556 19.04 16.80 14.04
C ASP A 556 20.30 17.02 13.17
N ARG A 557 21.46 17.26 13.77
CA ARG A 557 22.72 17.36 13.02
C ARG A 557 23.03 16.04 12.29
N ARG A 558 22.94 14.90 12.99
CA ARG A 558 23.17 13.57 12.41
C ARG A 558 22.10 13.21 11.37
N PHE A 559 20.87 13.64 11.58
CA PHE A 559 19.79 13.45 10.62
C PHE A 559 20.04 14.25 9.33
N ARG A 560 20.57 15.47 9.39
CA ARG A 560 21.00 16.21 8.19
C ARG A 560 22.10 15.48 7.43
N GLU A 561 23.07 14.88 8.12
CA GLU A 561 24.10 14.06 7.48
C GLU A 561 23.49 12.84 6.75
N PHE A 562 22.50 12.20 7.37
CA PHE A 562 21.73 11.12 6.75
C PHE A 562 20.97 11.62 5.52
N CYS A 563 20.23 12.72 5.61
CA CYS A 563 19.49 13.31 4.49
C CYS A 563 20.43 13.66 3.33
N ALA A 564 21.58 14.28 3.60
CA ALA A 564 22.57 14.59 2.56
C ALA A 564 23.05 13.34 1.82
N PHE A 565 23.26 12.23 2.54
CA PHE A 565 23.68 10.96 1.95
C PHE A 565 22.59 10.39 1.04
N ILE A 566 21.33 10.23 1.51
CA ILE A 566 20.28 9.61 0.71
C ILE A 566 19.89 10.49 -0.49
N ARG A 567 19.83 11.81 -0.34
CA ARG A 567 19.60 12.77 -1.42
C ARG A 567 20.64 12.64 -2.55
N SER A 568 21.92 12.46 -2.19
CA SER A 568 22.99 12.26 -3.17
C SER A 568 22.88 10.94 -3.95
N ARG A 569 21.99 10.05 -3.54
CA ARG A 569 21.77 8.72 -4.11
C ARG A 569 20.37 8.52 -4.70
N GLU A 570 19.49 9.52 -4.65
CA GLU A 570 18.08 9.41 -5.03
C GLU A 570 17.89 8.76 -6.40
N LEU A 571 18.53 9.27 -7.45
CA LEU A 571 18.42 8.72 -8.79
C LEU A 571 19.03 7.29 -8.90
N ALA A 572 20.11 7.02 -8.19
CA ALA A 572 20.74 5.69 -8.19
C ALA A 572 19.92 4.66 -7.40
N GLN A 573 19.11 5.11 -6.46
CA GLN A 573 18.25 4.27 -5.61
C GLN A 573 16.76 4.42 -5.98
N GLU A 574 16.45 4.95 -7.15
CA GLU A 574 15.09 5.21 -7.61
C GLU A 574 14.15 4.01 -7.47
N ARG A 575 14.63 2.79 -7.66
CA ARG A 575 13.83 1.57 -7.56
C ARG A 575 13.86 0.90 -6.18
N ARG A 576 14.51 1.50 -5.18
CA ARG A 576 14.78 0.86 -3.89
C ARG A 576 14.31 1.65 -2.70
N LEU A 577 14.46 2.97 -2.73
CA LEU A 577 14.24 3.84 -1.60
C LEU A 577 13.50 5.10 -2.01
N ASP A 578 12.39 5.39 -1.34
CA ASP A 578 11.70 6.65 -1.45
C ASP A 578 12.35 7.70 -0.52
N VAL A 579 13.24 8.53 -1.09
CA VAL A 579 13.94 9.58 -0.35
C VAL A 579 12.99 10.61 0.22
N PHE A 580 11.94 10.99 -0.53
CA PHE A 580 10.88 11.88 -0.04
C PHE A 580 10.21 11.30 1.20
N ARG A 581 9.76 10.04 1.10
CA ARG A 581 8.93 9.44 2.15
C ARG A 581 9.68 9.20 3.45
N VAL A 582 10.92 8.71 3.40
CA VAL A 582 11.71 8.52 4.63
C VAL A 582 11.98 9.84 5.35
N ILE A 583 12.25 10.93 4.61
CA ILE A 583 12.46 12.26 5.20
C ILE A 583 11.15 12.79 5.78
N GLU A 584 10.05 12.73 5.03
CA GLU A 584 8.72 13.16 5.49
C GLU A 584 8.31 12.45 6.79
N VAL A 585 8.42 11.11 6.83
CA VAL A 585 8.08 10.32 8.02
C VAL A 585 8.98 10.66 9.20
N ALA A 586 10.28 10.81 8.96
CA ALA A 586 11.23 11.16 10.02
C ALA A 586 10.93 12.53 10.65
N ILE A 587 10.48 13.51 9.87
CA ILE A 587 10.10 14.83 10.37
C ILE A 587 8.75 14.77 11.09
N HIS A 588 7.71 14.22 10.47
CA HIS A 588 6.35 14.31 10.96
C HIS A 588 6.03 13.33 12.10
N TYR A 589 6.66 12.16 12.09
CA TYR A 589 6.33 11.08 13.05
C TYR A 589 7.44 10.77 14.02
N THR A 590 8.72 10.82 13.61
CA THR A 590 9.84 10.48 14.49
C THR A 590 10.31 11.69 15.30
N GLY A 591 10.09 12.90 14.80
CA GLY A 591 10.36 14.16 15.53
C GLY A 591 11.73 14.76 15.23
N PHE A 592 12.35 14.43 14.08
CA PHE A 592 13.49 15.18 13.56
C PHE A 592 13.06 16.52 12.97
N THR A 593 13.99 17.46 12.87
CA THR A 593 13.78 18.76 12.24
C THR A 593 14.86 19.04 11.19
N LEU A 594 14.40 19.63 10.06
CA LEU A 594 15.29 20.22 9.05
C LEU A 594 15.08 21.72 9.01
N PRO A 595 16.11 22.53 8.67
CA PRO A 595 15.95 23.95 8.40
C PRO A 595 14.94 24.20 7.28
N GLU A 596 14.31 25.40 7.27
CA GLU A 596 13.44 25.81 6.17
C GLU A 596 14.23 25.82 4.84
N GLY A 597 13.68 25.14 3.83
CA GLY A 597 14.29 25.04 2.49
C GLY A 597 15.24 23.86 2.29
N GLU A 598 15.42 23.02 3.32
CA GLU A 598 16.18 21.76 3.21
C GLU A 598 15.28 20.52 3.14
#